data_a18df5944a03e80beade201361beecce
#
_entry.id   a18df5944a03e80beade201361beecce
#
_cell.length_a   1.000
_cell.length_b   1.000
_cell.length_c   1.000
_cell.angle_alpha   90.00
_cell.angle_beta   90.00
_cell.angle_gamma   90.00
#
_symmetry.space_group_name_H-M   'P 1'
#
loop_
_entity.id
_entity.type
_entity.pdbx_description
1 polymer ?
#
loop_
_entity_poly.entity_id
_entity_poly.type
_entity_poly.pdbx_seq_one_letter_code
_entity_poly.pdbx_strand_id
1 'polypeptide(L)'
;MQQTLRKLDRAFNDMKSKGMGFPRYKKKIKSFNILGKISVEGKYIKMPLLKNIKFRKSRDIPEGFKIKQIQIIKKASGYYANLMIELDVNVVQPIPHGHAIGIDGGIQSMIATSDGLVLPRPKFLDKALRKIKLLQRKLRNKKKGSNKWNQLNHRIALLHEAVANKRKEYHFNLAHQLCDGVGMIFVENINFVSWSKGLFGKHSLDMGLGQFFNILEYVCSKKDTYFAKVDKNYTSQICPNCGTYTGKKDLSVRVHNCPKCQYIQNRDVAASEVIRSRGLENIAVGTTVNKQPSDGVLAGASA
;
A
#
# COMPACT_ATOMS: atom_id res chain seq x y z
N MET A 1 -2.13 -19.73 -22.80
CA MET A 1 -1.39 -20.85 -22.20
C MET A 1 -0.03 -20.44 -21.64
N GLN A 2 0.89 -19.84 -22.41
CA GLN A 2 2.25 -19.43 -21.95
C GLN A 2 2.28 -18.61 -20.65
N GLN A 3 1.38 -17.63 -20.46
CA GLN A 3 1.34 -16.81 -19.24
C GLN A 3 0.93 -17.59 -17.98
N THR A 4 0.16 -18.65 -18.13
CA THR A 4 -0.19 -19.54 -17.02
C THR A 4 1.00 -20.37 -16.61
N LEU A 5 1.78 -20.88 -17.56
CA LEU A 5 3.02 -21.60 -17.30
C LEU A 5 4.05 -20.69 -16.60
N ARG A 6 4.30 -19.48 -17.10
CA ARG A 6 5.20 -18.52 -16.45
C ARG A 6 4.80 -18.19 -15.01
N LYS A 7 3.48 -18.10 -14.73
CA LYS A 7 2.99 -17.90 -13.36
C LYS A 7 3.22 -19.12 -12.48
N LEU A 8 3.12 -20.31 -13.04
CA LEU A 8 3.40 -21.57 -12.35
C LEU A 8 4.90 -21.68 -12.01
N ASP A 9 5.77 -21.44 -13.00
CA ASP A 9 7.23 -21.43 -12.79
C ASP A 9 7.63 -20.43 -11.69
N ARG A 10 7.09 -19.20 -11.76
CA ARG A 10 7.31 -18.20 -10.71
C ARG A 10 6.85 -18.71 -9.34
N ALA A 11 5.69 -19.36 -9.24
CA ALA A 11 5.17 -19.86 -7.98
C ALA A 11 6.07 -20.97 -7.39
N PHE A 12 6.65 -21.84 -8.23
CA PHE A 12 7.62 -22.84 -7.79
C PHE A 12 8.97 -22.21 -7.38
N ASN A 13 9.43 -21.21 -8.12
CA ASN A 13 10.66 -20.49 -7.77
C ASN A 13 10.46 -19.70 -6.44
N ASP A 14 9.32 -19.05 -6.23
CA ASP A 14 9.00 -18.37 -4.97
C ASP A 14 8.89 -19.37 -3.80
N MET A 15 8.41 -20.60 -4.02
CA MET A 15 8.42 -21.66 -3.03
C MET A 15 9.84 -22.02 -2.64
N LYS A 16 10.74 -22.21 -3.62
CA LYS A 16 12.13 -22.62 -3.37
C LYS A 16 12.97 -21.50 -2.72
N SER A 17 12.86 -20.27 -3.25
CA SER A 17 13.74 -19.16 -2.86
C SER A 17 13.21 -18.30 -1.69
N LYS A 18 11.88 -18.26 -1.47
CA LYS A 18 11.23 -17.41 -0.47
C LYS A 18 10.49 -18.18 0.62
N GLY A 19 10.61 -19.52 0.66
CA GLY A 19 9.91 -20.35 1.63
C GLY A 19 8.37 -20.27 1.52
N MET A 20 7.83 -19.95 0.34
CA MET A 20 6.39 -19.93 0.11
C MET A 20 5.81 -21.34 0.11
N GLY A 21 4.54 -21.48 0.48
CA GLY A 21 3.88 -22.80 0.46
C GLY A 21 3.70 -23.35 -0.96
N PHE A 22 3.50 -24.67 -1.07
CA PHE A 22 3.32 -25.37 -2.34
C PHE A 22 2.20 -24.74 -3.18
N PRO A 23 2.41 -24.49 -4.50
CA PRO A 23 1.41 -23.91 -5.39
C PRO A 23 0.12 -24.73 -5.42
N ARG A 24 -1.02 -24.07 -5.23
CA ARG A 24 -2.34 -24.71 -5.25
C ARG A 24 -3.18 -24.25 -6.42
N TYR A 25 -3.97 -25.17 -7.00
CA TYR A 25 -4.92 -24.83 -8.04
C TYR A 25 -5.97 -23.81 -7.55
N LYS A 26 -6.19 -22.77 -8.34
CA LYS A 26 -7.26 -21.80 -8.09
C LYS A 26 -8.58 -22.31 -8.63
N LYS A 27 -9.55 -22.55 -7.77
CA LYS A 27 -10.93 -22.93 -8.18
C LYS A 27 -11.64 -21.86 -9.03
N LYS A 28 -11.27 -20.59 -8.87
CA LYS A 28 -11.84 -19.46 -9.63
C LYS A 28 -10.73 -18.52 -10.05
N ILE A 29 -10.64 -18.25 -11.33
CA ILE A 29 -9.72 -17.27 -11.91
C ILE A 29 -10.41 -15.91 -11.86
N LYS A 30 -9.81 -14.94 -11.14
CA LYS A 30 -10.31 -13.57 -11.05
C LYS A 30 -9.53 -12.60 -11.93
N SER A 31 -8.39 -13.00 -12.46
CA SER A 31 -7.58 -12.17 -13.35
C SER A 31 -6.75 -13.02 -14.30
N PHE A 32 -6.57 -12.53 -15.52
CA PHE A 32 -5.67 -13.12 -16.50
C PHE A 32 -5.02 -12.03 -17.35
N ASN A 33 -3.86 -12.34 -17.92
CA ASN A 33 -3.09 -11.43 -18.72
C ASN A 33 -3.18 -11.83 -20.20
N ILE A 34 -3.33 -10.85 -21.06
CA ILE A 34 -3.30 -10.99 -22.52
C ILE A 34 -2.07 -10.25 -23.03
N LEU A 35 -1.27 -10.94 -23.83
CA LEU A 35 -0.13 -10.41 -24.56
C LEU A 35 -0.46 -10.36 -26.06
N GLY A 36 0.27 -9.56 -26.82
CA GLY A 36 0.19 -9.47 -28.27
C GLY A 36 -0.15 -8.07 -28.76
N LYS A 37 -0.59 -7.97 -30.01
CA LYS A 37 -1.00 -6.68 -30.60
C LYS A 37 -2.25 -6.18 -29.91
N ILE A 38 -2.08 -5.16 -29.07
CA ILE A 38 -3.14 -4.52 -28.32
C ILE A 38 -3.15 -3.05 -28.72
N SER A 39 -4.31 -2.56 -29.17
CA SER A 39 -4.50 -1.14 -29.44
C SER A 39 -5.72 -0.60 -28.72
N VAL A 40 -5.69 0.70 -28.45
CA VAL A 40 -6.82 1.44 -27.88
C VAL A 40 -7.25 2.50 -28.88
N GLU A 41 -8.48 2.40 -29.37
CA GLU A 41 -9.08 3.32 -30.32
C GLU A 41 -10.35 3.92 -29.70
N GLY A 42 -10.26 5.17 -29.25
CA GLY A 42 -11.35 5.86 -28.59
C GLY A 42 -11.87 5.11 -27.36
N LYS A 43 -13.08 4.57 -27.45
CA LYS A 43 -13.75 3.81 -26.36
C LYS A 43 -13.61 2.29 -26.52
N TYR A 44 -12.73 1.81 -27.40
CA TYR A 44 -12.57 0.38 -27.68
C TYR A 44 -11.13 -0.05 -27.46
N ILE A 45 -10.99 -1.25 -26.87
CA ILE A 45 -9.72 -1.97 -26.79
C ILE A 45 -9.79 -3.12 -27.77
N LYS A 46 -8.84 -3.19 -28.70
CA LYS A 46 -8.65 -4.31 -29.63
C LYS A 46 -7.66 -5.30 -29.01
N MET A 47 -8.03 -6.55 -28.91
CA MET A 47 -7.21 -7.62 -28.33
C MET A 47 -7.24 -8.87 -29.22
N PRO A 48 -6.16 -9.66 -29.27
CA PRO A 48 -6.06 -10.82 -30.17
C PRO A 48 -7.19 -11.85 -30.03
N LEU A 49 -7.66 -12.09 -28.80
CA LEU A 49 -8.63 -13.16 -28.50
C LEU A 49 -10.07 -12.67 -28.35
N LEU A 50 -10.28 -11.41 -28.01
CA LEU A 50 -11.58 -10.88 -27.60
C LEU A 50 -12.12 -9.79 -28.54
N LYS A 51 -11.48 -9.62 -29.70
CA LYS A 51 -11.83 -8.58 -30.69
C LYS A 51 -11.92 -7.18 -30.04
N ASN A 52 -12.94 -6.41 -30.40
CA ASN A 52 -13.13 -5.05 -29.90
C ASN A 52 -14.03 -5.06 -28.68
N ILE A 53 -13.49 -4.64 -27.52
CA ILE A 53 -14.27 -4.51 -26.29
C ILE A 53 -14.44 -3.04 -25.95
N LYS A 54 -15.69 -2.61 -25.80
CA LYS A 54 -16.02 -1.27 -25.32
C LYS A 54 -15.65 -1.15 -23.84
N PHE A 55 -14.96 -0.06 -23.48
CA PHE A 55 -14.56 0.21 -22.10
C PHE A 55 -14.80 1.67 -21.72
N ARG A 56 -14.88 1.93 -20.42
CA ARG A 56 -14.88 3.28 -19.87
C ARG A 56 -13.45 3.65 -19.50
N LYS A 57 -12.91 4.65 -20.16
CA LYS A 57 -11.58 5.19 -19.92
C LYS A 57 -11.61 5.96 -18.60
N SER A 58 -10.74 5.63 -17.66
CA SER A 58 -10.66 6.30 -16.35
C SER A 58 -9.68 7.47 -16.35
N ARG A 59 -8.69 7.46 -17.24
CA ARG A 59 -7.68 8.52 -17.43
C ARG A 59 -7.17 8.52 -18.84
N ASP A 60 -6.57 9.62 -19.26
CA ASP A 60 -5.96 9.69 -20.57
C ASP A 60 -4.71 8.81 -20.65
N ILE A 61 -4.50 8.26 -21.83
CA ILE A 61 -3.36 7.43 -22.13
C ILE A 61 -2.33 8.35 -22.80
N PRO A 62 -1.09 8.43 -22.28
CA PRO A 62 -0.06 9.30 -22.86
C PRO A 62 0.20 8.96 -24.34
N GLU A 63 0.55 9.96 -25.15
CA GLU A 63 1.00 9.74 -26.51
C GLU A 63 2.34 9.03 -26.58
N GLY A 64 2.63 8.32 -27.66
CA GLY A 64 3.89 7.59 -27.84
C GLY A 64 4.05 6.31 -27.01
N PHE A 65 3.01 5.87 -26.31
CA PHE A 65 3.06 4.68 -25.46
C PHE A 65 2.95 3.37 -26.28
N LYS A 66 3.60 2.31 -25.75
CA LYS A 66 3.45 0.95 -26.26
C LYS A 66 2.76 0.08 -25.20
N ILE A 67 1.61 -0.53 -25.58
CA ILE A 67 0.95 -1.46 -24.66
C ILE A 67 1.67 -2.81 -24.70
N LYS A 68 2.27 -3.22 -23.58
CA LYS A 68 2.96 -4.53 -23.47
C LYS A 68 1.99 -5.66 -23.16
N GLN A 69 1.01 -5.40 -22.30
CA GLN A 69 -0.01 -6.38 -21.93
C GLN A 69 -1.24 -5.71 -21.32
N ILE A 70 -2.34 -6.43 -21.35
CA ILE A 70 -3.55 -6.10 -20.59
C ILE A 70 -3.78 -7.17 -19.54
N GLN A 71 -4.08 -6.75 -18.32
CA GLN A 71 -4.61 -7.63 -17.29
C GLN A 71 -6.10 -7.38 -17.12
N ILE A 72 -6.91 -8.39 -17.41
CA ILE A 72 -8.35 -8.35 -17.12
C ILE A 72 -8.59 -8.83 -15.68
N ILE A 73 -9.31 -8.03 -14.91
CA ILE A 73 -9.59 -8.31 -13.49
C ILE A 73 -11.10 -8.31 -13.29
N LYS A 74 -11.63 -9.39 -12.69
CA LYS A 74 -13.02 -9.46 -12.23
C LYS A 74 -13.11 -9.02 -10.78
N LYS A 75 -13.79 -7.89 -10.54
CA LYS A 75 -14.18 -7.42 -9.19
C LYS A 75 -15.67 -7.66 -8.95
N ALA A 76 -16.18 -7.28 -7.79
CA ALA A 76 -17.62 -7.38 -7.49
C ALA A 76 -18.42 -6.38 -8.34
N SER A 77 -17.89 -5.19 -8.56
CA SER A 77 -18.52 -4.12 -9.35
C SER A 77 -18.47 -4.32 -10.87
N GLY A 78 -17.65 -5.26 -11.38
CA GLY A 78 -17.53 -5.52 -12.81
C GLY A 78 -16.16 -6.01 -13.25
N TYR A 79 -15.88 -5.83 -14.54
CA TYR A 79 -14.59 -6.16 -15.14
C TYR A 79 -13.77 -4.90 -15.35
N TYR A 80 -12.48 -5.00 -15.06
CA TYR A 80 -11.50 -3.93 -15.21
C TYR A 80 -10.36 -4.39 -16.10
N ALA A 81 -9.85 -3.47 -16.91
CA ALA A 81 -8.69 -3.69 -17.76
C ALA A 81 -7.54 -2.81 -17.27
N ASN A 82 -6.49 -3.42 -16.74
CA ASN A 82 -5.25 -2.72 -16.42
C ASN A 82 -4.33 -2.78 -17.64
N LEU A 83 -4.05 -1.63 -18.22
CA LEU A 83 -3.10 -1.49 -19.35
C LEU A 83 -1.70 -1.33 -18.77
N MET A 84 -0.78 -2.21 -19.14
CA MET A 84 0.64 -2.04 -18.88
C MET A 84 1.26 -1.38 -20.09
N ILE A 85 1.63 -0.12 -19.92
CA ILE A 85 2.24 0.71 -20.96
C ILE A 85 3.74 0.81 -20.72
N GLU A 86 4.49 0.89 -21.78
CA GLU A 86 5.91 1.19 -21.80
C GLU A 86 6.10 2.53 -22.48
N LEU A 87 6.84 3.39 -21.82
CA LEU A 87 7.28 4.67 -22.36
C LEU A 87 8.80 4.69 -22.29
N ASP A 88 9.43 5.18 -23.34
CA ASP A 88 10.87 5.41 -23.36
C ASP A 88 11.15 6.77 -22.70
N VAL A 89 11.14 6.77 -21.38
CA VAL A 89 11.42 7.96 -20.55
C VAL A 89 12.40 7.60 -19.45
N ASN A 90 13.40 8.45 -19.25
CA ASN A 90 14.28 8.32 -18.10
C ASN A 90 13.52 8.71 -16.83
N VAL A 91 13.36 7.76 -15.91
CA VAL A 91 12.81 8.02 -14.58
C VAL A 91 13.95 8.44 -13.68
N VAL A 92 14.06 9.76 -13.47
CA VAL A 92 15.01 10.30 -12.51
C VAL A 92 14.53 9.91 -11.11
N GLN A 93 15.44 9.33 -10.32
CA GLN A 93 15.15 9.05 -8.91
C GLN A 93 15.24 10.35 -8.12
N PRO A 94 14.26 10.63 -7.23
CA PRO A 94 14.34 11.81 -6.37
C PRO A 94 15.61 11.79 -5.54
N ILE A 95 16.33 12.90 -5.53
CA ILE A 95 17.51 13.11 -4.68
C ILE A 95 17.10 13.82 -3.38
N PRO A 96 17.85 13.64 -2.28
CA PRO A 96 17.59 14.35 -1.03
C PRO A 96 17.63 15.87 -1.21
N HIS A 97 16.54 16.57 -0.85
CA HIS A 97 16.45 18.03 -0.92
C HIS A 97 15.36 18.58 0.00
N GLY A 98 15.42 19.86 0.30
CA GLY A 98 14.35 20.60 1.00
C GLY A 98 14.06 20.11 2.41
N HIS A 99 12.80 20.31 2.85
CA HIS A 99 12.35 19.95 4.19
C HIS A 99 12.23 18.44 4.38
N ALA A 100 12.71 17.95 5.51
CA ALA A 100 12.73 16.52 5.86
C ALA A 100 11.72 16.22 6.95
N ILE A 101 10.87 15.19 6.74
CA ILE A 101 9.99 14.66 7.79
C ILE A 101 10.26 13.18 8.05
N GLY A 102 10.14 12.79 9.33
CA GLY A 102 10.04 11.40 9.76
C GLY A 102 8.59 11.02 9.99
N ILE A 103 8.22 9.80 9.67
CA ILE A 103 6.85 9.28 9.87
C ILE A 103 6.92 7.99 10.66
N ASP A 104 6.30 7.99 11.85
CA ASP A 104 6.04 6.79 12.66
C ASP A 104 4.65 6.24 12.31
N GLY A 105 4.55 4.93 12.08
CA GLY A 105 3.30 4.22 11.80
C GLY A 105 2.87 3.34 12.95
N GLY A 106 1.72 3.64 13.56
CA GLY A 106 1.24 2.95 14.76
C GLY A 106 -0.14 2.30 14.60
N ILE A 107 -0.56 1.56 15.63
CA ILE A 107 -1.90 0.93 15.69
C ILE A 107 -2.92 1.87 16.30
N GLN A 108 -2.54 2.73 17.20
CA GLN A 108 -3.41 3.68 17.88
C GLN A 108 -3.55 4.96 17.05
N SER A 109 -2.45 5.62 16.76
CA SER A 109 -2.34 6.64 15.73
C SER A 109 -1.95 5.96 14.42
N MET A 110 -2.62 6.28 13.30
CA MET A 110 -2.25 5.71 12.02
C MET A 110 -0.82 6.12 11.65
N ILE A 111 -0.54 7.41 11.77
CA ILE A 111 0.79 7.99 11.60
C ILE A 111 0.98 9.17 12.55
N ALA A 112 2.23 9.41 12.93
CA ALA A 112 2.71 10.66 13.50
C ALA A 112 3.87 11.17 12.65
N THR A 113 4.01 12.49 12.51
CA THR A 113 5.12 13.12 11.79
C THR A 113 6.01 13.92 12.73
N SER A 114 7.26 14.12 12.36
CA SER A 114 8.21 14.95 13.12
C SER A 114 7.79 16.42 13.22
N ASP A 115 6.87 16.85 12.37
CA ASP A 115 6.31 18.21 12.40
C ASP A 115 5.09 18.34 13.33
N GLY A 116 4.82 17.30 14.14
CA GLY A 116 3.78 17.32 15.17
C GLY A 116 2.39 16.86 14.70
N LEU A 117 2.20 16.49 13.43
CA LEU A 117 0.91 15.94 12.96
C LEU A 117 0.73 14.54 13.56
N VAL A 118 -0.40 14.31 14.22
CA VAL A 118 -0.81 13.00 14.72
C VAL A 118 -2.19 12.66 14.18
N LEU A 119 -2.28 11.65 13.33
CA LEU A 119 -3.53 11.21 12.73
C LEU A 119 -4.08 9.98 13.45
N PRO A 120 -5.32 10.03 13.95
CA PRO A 120 -5.95 8.89 14.57
C PRO A 120 -6.21 7.78 13.55
N ARG A 121 -6.33 6.56 14.04
CA ARG A 121 -6.63 5.40 13.20
C ARG A 121 -7.99 5.54 12.51
N PRO A 122 -8.07 5.55 11.19
CA PRO A 122 -9.33 5.52 10.47
C PRO A 122 -9.98 4.14 10.62
N LYS A 123 -11.32 4.13 10.72
CA LYS A 123 -12.15 2.93 10.93
C LYS A 123 -13.01 2.70 9.68
N PHE A 124 -12.38 2.29 8.58
CA PHE A 124 -13.07 2.16 7.27
C PHE A 124 -14.16 1.09 7.28
N LEU A 125 -13.90 -0.05 7.96
CA LEU A 125 -14.81 -1.18 8.00
C LEU A 125 -15.99 -0.93 8.95
N ASP A 126 -15.81 -0.20 10.03
CA ASP A 126 -16.81 -0.09 11.11
C ASP A 126 -18.15 0.45 10.59
N LYS A 127 -18.14 1.45 9.70
CA LYS A 127 -19.35 2.00 9.08
C LYS A 127 -20.13 0.98 8.24
N ALA A 128 -19.42 0.06 7.58
CA ALA A 128 -20.03 -1.00 6.75
C ALA A 128 -20.33 -2.28 7.53
N LEU A 129 -19.68 -2.47 8.70
CA LEU A 129 -19.68 -3.74 9.43
C LEU A 129 -21.08 -4.21 9.84
N ARG A 130 -21.94 -3.30 10.32
CA ARG A 130 -23.33 -3.61 10.71
C ARG A 130 -24.10 -4.20 9.53
N LYS A 131 -24.01 -3.57 8.35
CA LYS A 131 -24.68 -4.01 7.12
C LYS A 131 -24.13 -5.34 6.62
N ILE A 132 -22.81 -5.52 6.67
CA ILE A 132 -22.14 -6.76 6.29
C ILE A 132 -22.59 -7.90 7.19
N LYS A 133 -22.58 -7.73 8.52
CA LYS A 133 -23.05 -8.74 9.49
C LYS A 133 -24.51 -9.13 9.26
N LEU A 134 -25.39 -8.15 8.99
CA LEU A 134 -26.79 -8.41 8.68
C LEU A 134 -26.94 -9.29 7.42
N LEU A 135 -26.23 -8.94 6.34
CA LEU A 135 -26.28 -9.73 5.11
C LEU A 135 -25.67 -11.11 5.29
N GLN A 136 -24.63 -11.26 6.09
CA GLN A 136 -24.03 -12.56 6.42
C GLN A 136 -24.99 -13.45 7.22
N ARG A 137 -25.76 -12.91 8.18
CA ARG A 137 -26.83 -13.67 8.88
C ARG A 137 -27.89 -14.16 7.90
N LYS A 138 -28.37 -13.27 6.98
CA LYS A 138 -29.32 -13.67 5.94
C LYS A 138 -28.75 -14.73 4.99
N LEU A 139 -27.46 -14.67 4.69
CA LEU A 139 -26.78 -15.61 3.82
C LEU A 139 -26.71 -17.02 4.40
N ARG A 140 -26.52 -17.16 5.73
CA ARG A 140 -26.47 -18.47 6.42
C ARG A 140 -27.76 -19.30 6.20
N ASN A 141 -28.93 -18.63 6.12
CA ASN A 141 -30.22 -19.26 5.93
C ASN A 141 -30.57 -19.52 4.46
N LYS A 142 -29.62 -19.46 3.54
CA LYS A 142 -29.83 -19.67 2.12
C LYS A 142 -29.03 -20.87 1.62
N LYS A 143 -29.65 -21.69 0.75
CA LYS A 143 -28.99 -22.83 0.10
C LYS A 143 -27.80 -22.29 -0.71
N LYS A 144 -26.61 -22.80 -0.40
CA LYS A 144 -25.38 -22.42 -1.08
C LYS A 144 -25.49 -22.66 -2.59
N GLY A 145 -25.15 -21.63 -3.38
CA GLY A 145 -25.24 -21.68 -4.84
C GLY A 145 -26.59 -21.26 -5.42
N SER A 146 -27.66 -21.10 -4.60
CA SER A 146 -28.93 -20.58 -5.10
C SER A 146 -28.84 -19.13 -5.59
N ASN A 147 -29.76 -18.69 -6.44
CA ASN A 147 -29.78 -17.30 -6.94
C ASN A 147 -29.82 -16.28 -5.80
N LYS A 148 -30.65 -16.51 -4.77
CA LYS A 148 -30.73 -15.63 -3.59
C LYS A 148 -29.43 -15.61 -2.79
N TRP A 149 -28.74 -16.76 -2.66
CA TRP A 149 -27.42 -16.84 -2.03
C TRP A 149 -26.39 -16.06 -2.82
N ASN A 150 -26.34 -16.24 -4.14
CA ASN A 150 -25.40 -15.52 -5.03
C ASN A 150 -25.62 -14.00 -4.98
N GLN A 151 -26.87 -13.53 -4.99
CA GLN A 151 -27.22 -12.11 -4.85
C GLN A 151 -26.73 -11.50 -3.52
N LEU A 152 -26.97 -12.20 -2.40
CA LEU A 152 -26.50 -11.73 -1.08
C LEU A 152 -24.98 -11.70 -1.00
N ASN A 153 -24.32 -12.75 -1.49
CA ASN A 153 -22.87 -12.84 -1.52
C ASN A 153 -22.26 -11.71 -2.38
N HIS A 154 -22.87 -11.41 -3.52
CA HIS A 154 -22.47 -10.30 -4.37
C HIS A 154 -22.63 -8.94 -3.67
N ARG A 155 -23.73 -8.70 -2.95
CA ARG A 155 -23.93 -7.47 -2.14
C ARG A 155 -22.87 -7.33 -1.04
N ILE A 156 -22.51 -8.40 -0.37
CA ILE A 156 -21.43 -8.42 0.63
C ILE A 156 -20.10 -8.06 -0.03
N ALA A 157 -19.82 -8.66 -1.20
CA ALA A 157 -18.58 -8.39 -1.94
C ALA A 157 -18.48 -6.91 -2.39
N LEU A 158 -19.59 -6.30 -2.84
CA LEU A 158 -19.65 -4.88 -3.18
C LEU A 158 -19.36 -3.98 -1.98
N LEU A 159 -19.89 -4.32 -0.78
CA LEU A 159 -19.59 -3.54 0.43
C LEU A 159 -18.11 -3.61 0.81
N HIS A 160 -17.49 -4.78 0.72
CA HIS A 160 -16.05 -4.93 0.98
C HIS A 160 -15.21 -4.17 -0.06
N GLU A 161 -15.61 -4.20 -1.33
CA GLU A 161 -14.94 -3.43 -2.38
C GLU A 161 -15.05 -1.92 -2.13
N ALA A 162 -16.22 -1.42 -1.73
CA ALA A 162 -16.42 -0.02 -1.39
C ALA A 162 -15.53 0.42 -0.20
N VAL A 163 -15.40 -0.42 0.83
CA VAL A 163 -14.48 -0.16 1.97
C VAL A 163 -13.02 -0.10 1.49
N ALA A 164 -12.61 -1.04 0.65
CA ALA A 164 -11.24 -1.07 0.11
C ALA A 164 -10.94 0.16 -0.76
N ASN A 165 -11.90 0.60 -1.58
CA ASN A 165 -11.76 1.79 -2.41
C ASN A 165 -11.65 3.06 -1.57
N LYS A 166 -12.53 3.26 -0.56
CA LYS A 166 -12.43 4.40 0.37
C LYS A 166 -11.10 4.46 1.10
N ARG A 167 -10.59 3.31 1.56
CA ARG A 167 -9.28 3.24 2.20
C ARG A 167 -8.18 3.67 1.23
N LYS A 168 -8.20 3.16 0.00
CA LYS A 168 -7.21 3.48 -1.02
C LYS A 168 -7.24 4.98 -1.37
N GLU A 169 -8.42 5.56 -1.55
CA GLU A 169 -8.62 6.98 -1.80
C GLU A 169 -8.04 7.82 -0.66
N TYR A 170 -8.38 7.49 0.58
CA TYR A 170 -7.83 8.16 1.76
C TYR A 170 -6.29 8.11 1.78
N HIS A 171 -5.70 6.93 1.48
CA HIS A 171 -4.26 6.77 1.45
C HIS A 171 -3.60 7.64 0.37
N PHE A 172 -4.19 7.75 -0.82
CA PHE A 172 -3.66 8.62 -1.87
C PHE A 172 -3.75 10.09 -1.47
N ASN A 173 -4.91 10.54 -0.95
CA ASN A 173 -5.09 11.92 -0.52
C ASN A 173 -4.09 12.28 0.58
N LEU A 174 -3.94 11.42 1.58
CA LEU A 174 -2.97 11.62 2.66
C LEU A 174 -1.52 11.64 2.14
N ALA A 175 -1.15 10.71 1.25
CA ALA A 175 0.18 10.69 0.66
C ALA A 175 0.48 11.97 -0.12
N HIS A 176 -0.48 12.49 -0.88
CA HIS A 176 -0.34 13.77 -1.58
C HIS A 176 -0.16 14.94 -0.60
N GLN A 177 -0.95 14.98 0.47
CA GLN A 177 -0.82 16.02 1.50
C GLN A 177 0.54 15.99 2.21
N LEU A 178 1.05 14.79 2.52
CA LEU A 178 2.35 14.63 3.18
C LEU A 178 3.54 15.00 2.27
N CYS A 179 3.39 14.88 0.95
CA CYS A 179 4.43 15.29 0.01
C CYS A 179 4.36 16.78 -0.35
N ASP A 180 3.31 17.52 0.08
CA ASP A 180 3.21 18.94 -0.22
C ASP A 180 4.18 19.75 0.64
N GLY A 181 5.11 20.45 -0.02
CA GLY A 181 6.15 21.26 0.65
C GLY A 181 7.27 20.46 1.33
N VAL A 182 7.33 19.14 1.11
CA VAL A 182 8.30 18.23 1.73
C VAL A 182 9.20 17.63 0.65
N GLY A 183 10.52 17.77 0.84
CA GLY A 183 11.53 17.22 -0.09
C GLY A 183 12.02 15.83 0.30
N MET A 184 11.95 15.45 1.59
CA MET A 184 12.44 14.16 2.09
C MET A 184 11.46 13.55 3.08
N ILE A 185 11.13 12.26 2.90
CA ILE A 185 10.29 11.48 3.82
C ILE A 185 11.03 10.22 4.26
N PHE A 186 11.16 10.04 5.57
CA PHE A 186 11.76 8.87 6.20
C PHE A 186 10.72 8.08 6.96
N VAL A 187 10.75 6.77 6.82
CA VAL A 187 9.82 5.85 7.49
C VAL A 187 10.56 4.67 8.08
N GLU A 188 9.97 4.01 9.08
CA GLU A 188 10.55 2.78 9.60
C GLU A 188 10.43 1.60 8.62
N ASN A 189 11.45 0.76 8.60
CA ASN A 189 11.43 -0.50 7.86
C ASN A 189 10.66 -1.59 8.64
N ILE A 190 9.32 -1.55 8.56
CA ILE A 190 8.43 -2.47 9.29
C ILE A 190 7.85 -3.53 8.37
N ASN A 191 7.84 -4.79 8.84
CA ASN A 191 7.10 -5.86 8.21
C ASN A 191 5.64 -5.89 8.69
N PHE A 192 4.74 -5.18 8.00
CA PHE A 192 3.32 -5.11 8.34
C PHE A 192 2.56 -6.43 8.19
N VAL A 193 3.13 -7.43 7.52
CA VAL A 193 2.51 -8.78 7.42
C VAL A 193 2.46 -9.45 8.80
N SER A 194 3.48 -9.25 9.62
CA SER A 194 3.49 -9.79 10.99
C SER A 194 2.39 -9.20 11.86
N TRP A 195 2.09 -7.90 11.69
CA TRP A 195 1.03 -7.22 12.44
C TRP A 195 -0.37 -7.76 12.15
N SER A 196 -0.60 -8.26 10.93
CA SER A 196 -1.90 -8.83 10.55
C SER A 196 -2.21 -10.15 11.24
N LYS A 197 -1.21 -10.83 11.77
CA LYS A 197 -1.33 -12.12 12.44
C LYS A 197 -1.51 -12.01 13.96
N GLY A 198 -1.22 -10.85 14.55
CA GLY A 198 -1.28 -10.60 15.99
C GLY A 198 -2.68 -10.23 16.51
N LEU A 199 -2.78 -9.95 17.82
CA LEU A 199 -4.01 -9.54 18.52
C LEU A 199 -4.72 -8.35 17.85
N PHE A 200 -3.97 -7.42 17.28
CA PHE A 200 -4.47 -6.24 16.58
C PHE A 200 -4.65 -6.46 15.07
N GLY A 201 -4.59 -7.70 14.58
CA GLY A 201 -4.62 -8.02 13.15
C GLY A 201 -5.81 -7.43 12.40
N LYS A 202 -7.02 -7.44 13.00
CA LYS A 202 -8.21 -6.81 12.41
C LYS A 202 -8.02 -5.30 12.22
N HIS A 203 -7.45 -4.61 13.19
CA HIS A 203 -7.22 -3.18 13.15
C HIS A 203 -6.12 -2.81 12.14
N SER A 204 -5.04 -3.58 12.14
CA SER A 204 -3.94 -3.44 11.17
C SER A 204 -4.41 -3.64 9.73
N LEU A 205 -5.24 -4.67 9.47
CA LEU A 205 -5.82 -4.94 8.16
C LEU A 205 -6.83 -3.88 7.72
N ASP A 206 -7.64 -3.35 8.65
CA ASP A 206 -8.60 -2.29 8.34
C ASP A 206 -7.90 -0.99 7.99
N MET A 207 -6.86 -0.64 8.73
CA MET A 207 -6.05 0.55 8.49
C MET A 207 -5.20 0.42 7.22
N GLY A 208 -4.60 -0.75 6.98
CA GLY A 208 -3.84 -1.06 5.78
C GLY A 208 -2.53 -0.28 5.65
N LEU A 209 -1.75 -0.13 6.73
CA LEU A 209 -0.50 0.63 6.75
C LEU A 209 0.50 0.20 5.66
N GLY A 210 0.66 -1.10 5.42
CA GLY A 210 1.53 -1.57 4.34
C GLY A 210 1.10 -1.07 2.96
N GLN A 211 -0.22 -0.96 2.71
CA GLN A 211 -0.74 -0.36 1.49
C GLN A 211 -0.46 1.15 1.46
N PHE A 212 -0.62 1.84 2.60
CA PHE A 212 -0.37 3.26 2.71
C PHE A 212 1.10 3.61 2.38
N PHE A 213 2.07 2.93 3.00
CA PHE A 213 3.48 3.21 2.75
C PHE A 213 3.92 2.89 1.31
N ASN A 214 3.35 1.86 0.68
CA ASN A 214 3.59 1.60 -0.75
C ASN A 214 3.00 2.72 -1.64
N ILE A 215 1.83 3.27 -1.28
CA ILE A 215 1.25 4.41 -1.99
C ILE A 215 2.07 5.66 -1.76
N LEU A 216 2.53 5.90 -0.53
CA LEU A 216 3.38 7.05 -0.19
C LEU A 216 4.69 7.03 -1.00
N GLU A 217 5.39 5.89 -1.02
CA GLU A 217 6.60 5.69 -1.83
C GLU A 217 6.35 6.00 -3.32
N TYR A 218 5.21 5.53 -3.85
CA TYR A 218 4.80 5.83 -5.23
C TYR A 218 4.52 7.32 -5.45
N VAL A 219 3.82 7.98 -4.53
CA VAL A 219 3.50 9.42 -4.64
C VAL A 219 4.79 10.26 -4.51
N CYS A 220 5.69 9.89 -3.60
CA CYS A 220 7.00 10.53 -3.46
C CYS A 220 7.78 10.51 -4.79
N SER A 221 7.86 9.35 -5.44
CA SER A 221 8.55 9.24 -6.74
C SER A 221 7.89 10.06 -7.85
N LYS A 222 6.61 10.43 -7.73
CA LYS A 222 5.89 11.28 -8.69
C LYS A 222 6.00 12.77 -8.39
N LYS A 223 6.26 13.14 -7.15
CA LYS A 223 6.36 14.53 -6.67
C LYS A 223 7.81 14.97 -6.44
N ASP A 224 8.77 14.20 -6.93
CA ASP A 224 10.21 14.46 -6.72
C ASP A 224 10.59 14.57 -5.23
N THR A 225 9.89 13.82 -4.37
CA THR A 225 10.19 13.73 -2.94
C THR A 225 11.06 12.52 -2.67
N TYR A 226 12.20 12.71 -2.03
CA TYR A 226 13.07 11.61 -1.62
C TYR A 226 12.40 10.75 -0.55
N PHE A 227 12.40 9.43 -0.73
CA PHE A 227 11.79 8.48 0.20
C PHE A 227 12.79 7.41 0.62
N ALA A 228 13.00 7.24 1.93
CA ALA A 228 13.88 6.21 2.45
C ALA A 228 13.31 5.51 3.69
N LYS A 229 13.70 4.24 3.86
CA LYS A 229 13.36 3.42 5.03
C LYS A 229 14.56 3.38 5.96
N VAL A 230 14.34 3.66 7.25
CA VAL A 230 15.36 3.63 8.30
C VAL A 230 15.20 2.42 9.21
N ASP A 231 16.24 2.10 9.98
CA ASP A 231 16.16 1.04 10.96
C ASP A 231 15.14 1.39 12.06
N LYS A 232 14.27 0.43 12.37
CA LYS A 232 13.18 0.55 13.34
C LYS A 232 13.59 0.35 14.80
N ASN A 233 14.82 -0.13 15.05
CA ASN A 233 15.22 -0.52 16.41
C ASN A 233 15.33 0.71 17.33
N TYR A 234 14.67 0.65 18.48
CA TYR A 234 14.73 1.65 19.56
C TYR A 234 14.25 3.07 19.21
N THR A 235 13.55 3.31 18.10
CA THR A 235 13.07 4.65 17.73
C THR A 235 12.20 5.31 18.78
N SER A 236 11.33 4.56 19.47
CA SER A 236 10.50 5.04 20.58
C SER A 236 11.21 5.08 21.94
N GLN A 237 12.47 4.66 22.01
CA GLN A 237 13.26 4.51 23.23
C GLN A 237 14.45 5.48 23.30
N ILE A 238 14.68 6.25 22.27
CA ILE A 238 15.75 7.26 22.19
C ILE A 238 15.11 8.65 22.28
N CYS A 239 15.78 9.54 22.99
CA CYS A 239 15.38 10.94 23.04
C CYS A 239 15.82 11.63 21.75
N PRO A 240 14.90 12.27 20.98
CA PRO A 240 15.28 12.93 19.73
C PRO A 240 16.16 14.17 19.94
N ASN A 241 16.11 14.79 21.13
CA ASN A 241 16.88 16.00 21.43
C ASN A 241 18.33 15.72 21.85
N CYS A 242 18.58 14.71 22.68
CA CYS A 242 19.92 14.46 23.24
C CYS A 242 20.47 13.06 22.93
N GLY A 243 19.79 12.24 22.16
CA GLY A 243 20.21 10.88 21.78
C GLY A 243 20.24 9.86 22.93
N THR A 244 19.89 10.25 24.17
CA THR A 244 19.95 9.35 25.33
C THR A 244 18.92 8.23 25.21
N TYR A 245 19.35 7.00 25.51
CA TYR A 245 18.45 5.86 25.61
C TYR A 245 17.58 5.97 26.88
N THR A 246 16.27 6.09 26.72
CA THR A 246 15.29 6.27 27.80
C THR A 246 14.56 4.99 28.20
N GLY A 247 14.93 3.87 27.60
CA GLY A 247 14.35 2.57 27.90
C GLY A 247 12.98 2.33 27.26
N LYS A 248 12.49 1.10 27.43
CA LYS A 248 11.17 0.69 26.95
C LYS A 248 10.09 1.31 27.81
N LYS A 249 9.16 2.02 27.19
CA LYS A 249 7.99 2.61 27.84
C LYS A 249 6.78 1.70 27.75
N ASP A 250 5.93 1.68 28.76
CA ASP A 250 4.66 0.99 28.70
C ASP A 250 3.80 1.52 27.56
N LEU A 251 2.89 0.69 27.02
CA LEU A 251 2.00 1.07 25.94
C LEU A 251 0.98 2.15 26.32
N SER A 252 0.68 2.29 27.61
CA SER A 252 -0.19 3.33 28.18
C SER A 252 0.47 4.70 28.21
N VAL A 253 1.80 4.76 28.29
CA VAL A 253 2.57 6.02 28.34
C VAL A 253 2.59 6.67 26.97
N ARG A 254 1.96 7.85 26.88
CA ARG A 254 1.82 8.60 25.59
C ARG A 254 2.72 9.81 25.50
N VAL A 255 3.39 10.15 26.57
CA VAL A 255 4.31 11.28 26.63
C VAL A 255 5.73 10.74 26.72
N HIS A 256 6.60 11.22 25.85
CA HIS A 256 8.04 11.07 26.00
C HIS A 256 8.53 12.15 26.95
N ASN A 257 9.19 11.75 28.04
CA ASN A 257 9.90 12.63 28.94
C ASN A 257 11.32 12.11 29.10
N CYS A 258 12.30 12.92 28.78
CA CYS A 258 13.71 12.55 28.88
C CYS A 258 14.28 12.90 30.25
N PRO A 259 14.82 11.94 31.03
CA PRO A 259 15.37 12.23 32.32
C PRO A 259 16.67 13.04 32.28
N LYS A 260 17.37 13.03 31.12
CA LYS A 260 18.67 13.75 30.98
C LYS A 260 18.50 15.21 30.57
N CYS A 261 17.69 15.48 29.55
CA CYS A 261 17.55 16.84 28.99
C CYS A 261 16.17 17.45 29.22
N GLN A 262 15.27 16.77 29.92
CA GLN A 262 13.92 17.22 30.28
C GLN A 262 13.02 17.50 29.03
N TYR A 263 13.41 17.02 27.85
CA TYR A 263 12.59 17.14 26.66
C TYR A 263 11.27 16.38 26.82
N ILE A 264 10.15 17.06 26.61
CA ILE A 264 8.79 16.51 26.73
C ILE A 264 8.08 16.66 25.40
N GLN A 265 7.54 15.56 24.88
CA GLN A 265 6.82 15.52 23.60
C GLN A 265 5.82 14.37 23.58
N ASN A 266 4.84 14.41 22.67
CA ASN A 266 4.04 13.22 22.33
C ASN A 266 4.98 12.08 21.91
N ARG A 267 4.75 10.87 22.43
CA ARG A 267 5.63 9.72 22.19
C ARG A 267 5.79 9.36 20.71
N ASP A 268 4.67 9.40 19.95
CA ASP A 268 4.65 9.02 18.53
C ASP A 268 5.35 10.12 17.69
N VAL A 269 5.23 11.39 18.08
CA VAL A 269 5.97 12.52 17.48
C VAL A 269 7.46 12.41 17.80
N ALA A 270 7.83 12.14 19.05
CA ALA A 270 9.23 11.95 19.43
C ALA A 270 9.89 10.79 18.65
N ALA A 271 9.16 9.70 18.42
CA ALA A 271 9.64 8.59 17.57
C ALA A 271 9.85 9.02 16.14
N SER A 272 8.93 9.82 15.57
CA SER A 272 9.08 10.33 14.18
C SER A 272 10.23 11.32 14.03
N GLU A 273 10.56 12.09 15.07
CA GLU A 273 11.76 12.95 15.09
C GLU A 273 13.05 12.12 15.07
N VAL A 274 13.11 11.00 15.82
CA VAL A 274 14.24 10.05 15.74
C VAL A 274 14.36 9.42 14.36
N ILE A 275 13.23 9.07 13.72
CA ILE A 275 13.19 8.53 12.36
C ILE A 275 13.77 9.55 11.38
N ARG A 276 13.38 10.83 11.50
CA ARG A 276 13.93 11.92 10.67
C ARG A 276 15.44 12.05 10.85
N SER A 277 15.92 12.12 12.09
CA SER A 277 17.36 12.26 12.40
C SER A 277 18.18 11.14 11.79
N ARG A 278 17.74 9.87 11.97
CA ARG A 278 18.39 8.70 11.35
C ARG A 278 18.40 8.77 9.82
N GLY A 279 17.31 9.25 9.24
CA GLY A 279 17.25 9.42 7.79
C GLY A 279 18.29 10.41 7.28
N LEU A 280 18.43 11.53 7.95
CA LEU A 280 19.44 12.56 7.64
C LEU A 280 20.87 12.05 7.87
N GLU A 281 21.13 11.35 8.97
CA GLU A 281 22.41 10.71 9.26
C GLU A 281 22.80 9.69 8.17
N ASN A 282 21.87 8.85 7.72
CA ASN A 282 22.10 7.88 6.64
C ASN A 282 22.48 8.57 5.31
N ILE A 283 21.90 9.73 5.03
CA ILE A 283 22.29 10.53 3.84
C ILE A 283 23.69 11.09 4.01
N ALA A 284 24.01 11.68 5.18
CA ALA A 284 25.31 12.30 5.44
C ALA A 284 26.47 11.29 5.37
N VAL A 285 26.23 10.05 5.81
CA VAL A 285 27.25 8.96 5.78
C VAL A 285 27.29 8.26 4.41
N GLY A 286 26.42 8.62 3.44
CA GLY A 286 26.38 7.97 2.14
C GLY A 286 25.83 6.53 2.19
N THR A 287 25.31 6.08 3.31
CA THR A 287 24.73 4.74 3.53
C THR A 287 23.28 4.66 3.07
N THR A 288 22.90 5.38 2.02
CA THR A 288 21.61 5.16 1.38
C THR A 288 21.61 3.76 0.79
N VAL A 289 20.90 2.85 1.44
CA VAL A 289 20.59 1.56 0.88
C VAL A 289 19.66 1.80 -0.30
N ASN A 290 20.21 2.18 -1.43
CA ASN A 290 19.56 2.08 -2.73
C ASN A 290 19.39 0.59 -3.04
N LYS A 291 18.39 -0.05 -2.42
CA LYS A 291 17.82 -1.23 -3.03
C LYS A 291 17.13 -0.73 -4.29
N GLN A 292 17.77 -1.01 -5.43
CA GLN A 292 17.08 -1.00 -6.72
C GLN A 292 15.68 -1.59 -6.52
N PRO A 293 14.62 -1.01 -7.10
CA PRO A 293 13.32 -1.63 -7.10
C PRO A 293 13.52 -3.03 -7.68
N SER A 294 13.27 -4.05 -6.87
CA SER A 294 13.20 -5.43 -7.34
C SER A 294 12.23 -5.43 -8.51
N ASP A 295 12.72 -5.84 -9.68
CA ASP A 295 12.01 -5.90 -10.93
C ASP A 295 10.53 -6.24 -10.76
N GLY A 296 9.68 -5.30 -11.15
CA GLY A 296 8.33 -5.53 -11.62
C GLY A 296 7.29 -5.93 -10.60
N VAL A 297 6.83 -5.02 -9.78
CA VAL A 297 5.40 -4.94 -9.47
C VAL A 297 5.02 -3.45 -9.37
N LEU A 298 4.82 -2.83 -10.48
CA LEU A 298 3.93 -1.67 -10.54
C LEU A 298 2.54 -2.16 -10.13
N ALA A 299 2.20 -1.91 -8.87
CA ALA A 299 0.85 -2.11 -8.38
C ALA A 299 -0.07 -1.28 -9.28
N GLY A 300 -0.86 -1.96 -10.10
CA GLY A 300 -1.83 -1.31 -10.96
C GLY A 300 -2.69 -0.39 -10.12
N ALA A 301 -2.57 0.91 -10.31
CA ALA A 301 -3.48 1.89 -9.77
C ALA A 301 -4.81 1.71 -10.49
N SER A 302 -5.66 0.80 -9.98
CA SER A 302 -7.05 0.71 -10.37
C SER A 302 -7.82 1.78 -9.60
N ALA A 303 -8.18 2.86 -10.28
CA ALA A 303 -9.22 3.75 -9.83
C ALA A 303 -10.58 3.06 -9.88
#